data_90b5e0fe85ec277a0e9ad994c629fca5
#
_entry.id   90b5e0fe85ec277a0e9ad994c629fca5
#
_cell.length_a   1.000
_cell.length_b   1.000
_cell.length_c   1.000
_cell.angle_alpha   90.00
_cell.angle_beta   90.00
_cell.angle_gamma   90.00
#
_symmetry.space_group_name_H-M   'P 1'
#
loop_
_entity.id
_entity.type
_entity.pdbx_description
1 polymer ?
#
loop_
_entity_poly.entity_id
_entity_poly.type
_entity_poly.pdbx_seq_one_letter_code
_entity_poly.pdbx_strand_id
1 'polypeptide(L)'
;KILEEAKKIALDLYLKISNNKTHSFKINKNYAYRKIHLIESKKLNKKEIECFLKESEKYIKFNKKTLKKSNLLKGRTIFNLFFEDSTRTRTSFEVAAKRLGADLINVALKDSSINKGETLLDTMTTINSMSPDVLIVRHPEEGISNKISKIVNASVINAGDGSHEHPTQALLDALTIKKKFGKFKGLKIAICGDIKHSRVARSNIEILSTLGCSINVIGPKSLIPKDIQKMGV
;
A
#
# COMPACT_ATOMS: atom_id res chain seq x y z
N LYS A 1 3.07 12.46 -9.36
CA LYS A 1 3.54 11.63 -10.49
C LYS A 1 4.18 10.34 -10.02
N ILE A 2 5.14 10.39 -9.08
CA ILE A 2 5.80 9.22 -8.45
C ILE A 2 4.80 8.44 -7.57
N LEU A 3 3.89 9.14 -6.87
CA LEU A 3 2.85 8.55 -6.02
C LEU A 3 1.89 7.62 -6.80
N GLU A 4 1.52 8.01 -8.01
CA GLU A 4 0.68 7.20 -8.91
C GLU A 4 1.40 5.93 -9.36
N GLU A 5 2.72 5.99 -9.46
CA GLU A 5 3.53 4.91 -9.97
C GLU A 5 3.70 3.79 -8.95
N ALA A 6 3.99 4.10 -7.68
CA ALA A 6 4.14 3.11 -6.61
C ALA A 6 2.84 2.35 -6.30
N LYS A 7 1.70 3.05 -6.34
CA LYS A 7 0.39 2.43 -6.07
C LYS A 7 -0.07 1.50 -7.19
N LYS A 8 0.28 1.82 -8.43
CA LYS A 8 0.04 0.98 -9.60
C LYS A 8 0.70 -0.38 -9.48
N ILE A 9 1.86 -0.43 -8.84
CA ILE A 9 2.67 -1.63 -8.69
C ILE A 9 2.16 -2.51 -7.57
N ALA A 10 1.80 -1.92 -6.46
CA ALA A 10 1.14 -2.66 -5.40
C ALA A 10 -0.04 -3.43 -5.99
N LEU A 11 -0.85 -2.80 -6.84
CA LEU A 11 -1.98 -3.42 -7.52
C LEU A 11 -1.56 -4.53 -8.51
N ASP A 12 -0.55 -4.29 -9.36
CA ASP A 12 -0.12 -5.24 -10.40
C ASP A 12 0.57 -6.48 -9.81
N LEU A 13 1.50 -6.29 -8.90
CA LEU A 13 2.15 -7.41 -8.18
C LEU A 13 1.12 -8.23 -7.39
N TYR A 14 0.16 -7.56 -6.83
CA TYR A 14 -0.86 -8.15 -5.99
C TYR A 14 -1.79 -9.09 -6.75
N LEU A 15 -2.27 -8.67 -7.91
CA LEU A 15 -3.20 -9.46 -8.74
C LEU A 15 -2.52 -10.61 -9.48
N LYS A 16 -1.23 -10.48 -9.78
CA LYS A 16 -0.44 -11.61 -10.31
C LYS A 16 -0.26 -12.73 -9.29
N ILE A 17 -0.42 -12.45 -8.00
CA ILE A 17 -0.27 -13.41 -6.90
C ILE A 17 -1.60 -14.02 -6.49
N SER A 18 -2.68 -13.24 -6.47
CA SER A 18 -4.02 -13.70 -6.07
C SER A 18 -4.66 -14.68 -7.07
N ASN A 19 -4.21 -14.70 -8.31
CA ASN A 19 -4.68 -15.61 -9.36
C ASN A 19 -4.44 -17.12 -9.07
N ASN A 20 -3.79 -17.45 -7.95
CA ASN A 20 -3.49 -18.84 -7.60
C ASN A 20 -4.63 -19.63 -6.97
N LYS A 21 -5.75 -19.01 -6.60
CA LYS A 21 -6.84 -19.75 -5.94
C LYS A 21 -7.97 -20.25 -6.85
N THR A 22 -8.11 -19.75 -8.09
CA THR A 22 -9.26 -20.09 -8.92
C THR A 22 -9.04 -20.34 -10.41
N HIS A 23 -7.89 -20.03 -11.00
CA HIS A 23 -7.60 -20.37 -12.40
C HIS A 23 -6.10 -20.58 -12.62
N SER A 24 -5.76 -21.61 -13.42
CA SER A 24 -4.41 -22.06 -13.78
C SER A 24 -3.61 -21.03 -14.60
N PHE A 25 -3.27 -19.89 -14.03
CA PHE A 25 -2.27 -19.01 -14.61
C PHE A 25 -0.89 -19.41 -14.09
N LYS A 26 0.04 -19.70 -15.00
CA LYS A 26 1.45 -19.97 -14.67
C LYS A 26 2.02 -18.78 -13.91
N ILE A 27 2.25 -18.96 -12.60
CA ILE A 27 2.98 -17.97 -11.80
C ILE A 27 4.33 -17.76 -12.48
N ASN A 28 4.65 -16.53 -12.80
CA ASN A 28 6.01 -16.20 -13.18
C ASN A 28 6.90 -16.41 -11.93
N LYS A 29 7.66 -17.52 -11.90
CA LYS A 29 8.53 -17.94 -10.78
C LYS A 29 9.55 -16.88 -10.35
N ASN A 30 9.67 -15.79 -11.10
CA ASN A 30 10.63 -14.70 -10.89
C ASN A 30 10.14 -13.60 -9.95
N TYR A 31 8.89 -13.64 -9.43
CA TYR A 31 8.42 -12.66 -8.46
C TYR A 31 8.73 -13.09 -7.03
N ALA A 32 9.47 -12.24 -6.32
CA ALA A 32 9.85 -12.48 -4.92
C ALA A 32 8.67 -12.31 -3.95
N TYR A 33 7.70 -11.45 -4.28
CA TYR A 33 6.53 -11.20 -3.43
C TYR A 33 5.44 -12.26 -3.66
N ARG A 34 5.08 -12.97 -2.59
CA ARG A 34 4.09 -14.07 -2.64
C ARG A 34 2.96 -13.95 -1.63
N LYS A 35 2.87 -12.83 -0.93
CA LYS A 35 1.83 -12.61 0.08
C LYS A 35 0.52 -12.18 -0.58
N ILE A 36 -0.59 -12.60 -0.01
CA ILE A 36 -1.93 -12.26 -0.52
C ILE A 36 -2.31 -10.80 -0.17
N HIS A 37 -1.79 -10.24 0.94
CA HIS A 37 -2.15 -8.91 1.44
C HIS A 37 -0.93 -8.03 1.63
N LEU A 38 -1.04 -6.73 1.33
CA LEU A 38 -0.03 -5.71 1.63
C LEU A 38 -0.52 -4.83 2.78
N ILE A 39 -0.26 -5.23 4.01
CA ILE A 39 -0.83 -4.62 5.21
C ILE A 39 0.22 -3.86 6.02
N GLU A 40 1.38 -4.45 6.27
CA GLU A 40 2.40 -3.92 7.16
C GLU A 40 3.78 -3.86 6.49
N SER A 41 4.47 -2.75 6.67
CA SER A 41 5.82 -2.51 6.14
C SER A 41 6.84 -3.47 6.73
N LYS A 42 6.77 -3.71 8.05
CA LYS A 42 7.68 -4.61 8.78
C LYS A 42 7.63 -6.07 8.32
N LYS A 43 6.54 -6.48 7.65
CA LYS A 43 6.42 -7.84 7.10
C LYS A 43 7.08 -8.00 5.75
N LEU A 44 7.61 -6.95 5.15
CA LEU A 44 8.32 -6.98 3.88
C LEU A 44 9.82 -7.24 4.12
N ASN A 45 10.34 -8.29 3.51
CA ASN A 45 11.78 -8.50 3.47
C ASN A 45 12.44 -7.69 2.33
N LYS A 46 13.76 -7.58 2.38
CA LYS A 46 14.53 -6.79 1.41
C LYS A 46 14.27 -7.20 -0.04
N LYS A 47 14.20 -8.50 -0.35
CA LYS A 47 13.95 -8.99 -1.72
C LYS A 47 12.57 -8.60 -2.21
N GLU A 48 11.56 -8.65 -1.35
CA GLU A 48 10.19 -8.21 -1.67
C GLU A 48 10.15 -6.71 -1.96
N ILE A 49 10.80 -5.88 -1.12
CA ILE A 49 10.89 -4.44 -1.33
C ILE A 49 11.60 -4.13 -2.66
N GLU A 50 12.75 -4.75 -2.91
CA GLU A 50 13.50 -4.56 -4.15
C GLU A 50 12.68 -4.98 -5.40
N CYS A 51 11.87 -6.03 -5.28
CA CYS A 51 10.93 -6.45 -6.33
C CYS A 51 9.89 -5.35 -6.61
N PHE A 52 9.27 -4.78 -5.57
CA PHE A 52 8.34 -3.65 -5.73
C PHE A 52 9.02 -2.46 -6.42
N LEU A 53 10.22 -2.09 -6.00
CA LEU A 53 10.93 -0.95 -6.59
C LEU A 53 11.30 -1.19 -8.06
N LYS A 54 11.75 -2.40 -8.40
CA LYS A 54 12.09 -2.79 -9.78
C LYS A 54 10.87 -2.75 -10.71
N GLU A 55 9.75 -3.30 -10.26
CA GLU A 55 8.50 -3.24 -11.04
C GLU A 55 8.02 -1.79 -11.19
N SER A 56 8.16 -0.96 -10.12
CA SER A 56 7.82 0.46 -10.13
C SER A 56 8.49 1.22 -11.28
N GLU A 57 9.75 0.95 -11.52
CA GLU A 57 10.54 1.64 -12.55
C GLU A 57 9.96 1.45 -13.96
N LYS A 58 9.35 0.30 -14.24
CA LYS A 58 8.67 0.03 -15.53
C LYS A 58 7.51 1.00 -15.77
N TYR A 59 6.73 1.28 -14.72
CA TYR A 59 5.57 2.17 -14.82
C TYR A 59 5.92 3.65 -14.90
N ILE A 60 7.12 4.06 -14.46
CA ILE A 60 7.63 5.41 -14.71
C ILE A 60 7.71 5.68 -16.22
N LYS A 61 8.25 4.73 -16.99
CA LYS A 61 8.32 4.80 -18.44
C LYS A 61 6.93 4.74 -19.08
N PHE A 62 6.06 3.86 -18.57
CA PHE A 62 4.68 3.75 -19.03
C PHE A 62 3.90 5.06 -18.91
N ASN A 63 4.05 5.78 -17.80
CA ASN A 63 3.35 7.04 -17.57
C ASN A 63 3.82 8.22 -18.46
N LYS A 64 4.95 8.05 -19.15
CA LYS A 64 5.43 9.02 -20.15
C LYS A 64 4.85 8.80 -21.54
N LYS A 65 4.18 7.67 -21.81
CA LYS A 65 3.55 7.38 -23.09
C LYS A 65 2.32 8.24 -23.32
N THR A 66 1.96 8.50 -24.56
CA THR A 66 0.73 9.18 -24.95
C THR A 66 -0.50 8.36 -24.50
N LEU A 67 -0.53 7.07 -24.81
CA LEU A 67 -1.55 6.13 -24.34
C LEU A 67 -1.12 5.52 -23.00
N LYS A 68 -1.78 5.94 -21.92
CA LYS A 68 -1.49 5.51 -20.54
C LYS A 68 -2.51 4.48 -20.04
N LYS A 69 -2.84 3.51 -20.86
CA LYS A 69 -3.81 2.46 -20.54
C LYS A 69 -3.24 1.10 -20.93
N SER A 70 -3.50 0.07 -20.13
CA SER A 70 -3.19 -1.32 -20.42
C SER A 70 -4.39 -2.20 -20.03
N ASN A 71 -4.41 -3.43 -20.52
CA ASN A 71 -5.45 -4.41 -20.21
C ASN A 71 -5.00 -5.42 -19.13
N LEU A 72 -3.96 -5.06 -18.33
CA LEU A 72 -3.35 -5.98 -17.38
C LEU A 72 -4.35 -6.48 -16.32
N LEU A 73 -5.26 -5.60 -15.92
CA LEU A 73 -6.29 -5.88 -14.91
C LEU A 73 -7.70 -5.90 -15.50
N LYS A 74 -7.83 -6.11 -16.81
CA LYS A 74 -9.14 -6.22 -17.45
C LYS A 74 -9.98 -7.34 -16.83
N GLY A 75 -11.22 -7.04 -16.46
CA GLY A 75 -12.13 -7.97 -15.79
C GLY A 75 -11.85 -8.17 -14.29
N ARG A 76 -10.98 -7.33 -13.68
CA ARG A 76 -10.76 -7.31 -12.24
C ARG A 76 -11.51 -6.17 -11.59
N THR A 77 -12.17 -6.47 -10.47
CA THR A 77 -12.96 -5.51 -9.69
C THR A 77 -12.18 -5.07 -8.46
N ILE A 78 -12.00 -3.76 -8.30
CA ILE A 78 -11.26 -3.15 -7.21
C ILE A 78 -12.16 -2.19 -6.46
N PHE A 79 -12.22 -2.33 -5.14
CA PHE A 79 -12.93 -1.39 -4.27
C PHE A 79 -11.96 -0.48 -3.53
N ASN A 80 -12.17 0.83 -3.61
CA ASN A 80 -11.54 1.83 -2.75
C ASN A 80 -12.45 2.09 -1.55
N LEU A 81 -12.05 1.58 -0.39
CA LEU A 81 -12.77 1.71 0.87
C LEU A 81 -12.08 2.76 1.75
N PHE A 82 -12.56 3.98 1.70
CA PHE A 82 -11.97 5.10 2.43
C PHE A 82 -12.93 5.57 3.52
N PHE A 83 -12.57 5.28 4.77
CA PHE A 83 -13.31 5.67 5.98
C PHE A 83 -12.85 7.04 6.51
N GLU A 84 -11.79 7.59 5.97
CA GLU A 84 -11.32 8.97 6.24
C GLU A 84 -10.99 9.70 4.94
N ASP A 85 -11.02 11.03 4.99
CA ASP A 85 -10.74 11.86 3.82
C ASP A 85 -9.29 11.73 3.37
N SER A 86 -9.10 11.44 2.12
CA SER A 86 -7.79 11.41 1.49
C SER A 86 -7.88 11.55 -0.02
N THR A 87 -7.96 12.77 -0.50
CA THR A 87 -8.04 13.06 -1.94
C THR A 87 -6.85 12.47 -2.70
N ARG A 88 -5.63 12.75 -2.25
CA ARG A 88 -4.40 12.29 -2.93
C ARG A 88 -4.31 10.77 -2.99
N THR A 89 -4.52 10.08 -1.88
CA THR A 89 -4.37 8.62 -1.81
C THR A 89 -5.46 7.93 -2.61
N ARG A 90 -6.73 8.31 -2.43
CA ARG A 90 -7.86 7.75 -3.16
C ARG A 90 -7.70 7.93 -4.67
N THR A 91 -7.48 9.17 -5.11
CA THR A 91 -7.32 9.47 -6.55
C THR A 91 -6.13 8.76 -7.18
N SER A 92 -5.01 8.60 -6.45
CA SER A 92 -3.85 7.91 -7.00
C SER A 92 -4.09 6.42 -7.21
N PHE A 93 -4.81 5.74 -6.31
CA PHE A 93 -5.24 4.35 -6.51
C PHE A 93 -6.27 4.24 -7.63
N GLU A 94 -7.21 5.18 -7.70
CA GLU A 94 -8.20 5.24 -8.78
C GLU A 94 -7.54 5.36 -10.16
N VAL A 95 -6.63 6.31 -10.33
CA VAL A 95 -5.87 6.48 -11.57
C VAL A 95 -5.05 5.23 -11.90
N ALA A 96 -4.45 4.60 -10.91
CA ALA A 96 -3.68 3.37 -11.10
C ALA A 96 -4.55 2.22 -11.61
N ALA A 97 -5.68 1.95 -10.97
CA ALA A 97 -6.63 0.91 -11.35
C ALA A 97 -7.16 1.11 -12.78
N LYS A 98 -7.65 2.32 -13.07
CA LYS A 98 -8.17 2.68 -14.40
C LYS A 98 -7.12 2.58 -15.50
N ARG A 99 -5.86 2.97 -15.24
CA ARG A 99 -4.75 2.83 -16.21
C ARG A 99 -4.35 1.37 -16.44
N LEU A 100 -4.55 0.51 -15.49
CA LEU A 100 -4.31 -0.94 -15.62
C LEU A 100 -5.49 -1.68 -16.24
N GLY A 101 -6.63 -1.03 -16.43
CA GLY A 101 -7.82 -1.58 -17.08
C GLY A 101 -8.76 -2.31 -16.13
N ALA A 102 -8.65 -2.09 -14.81
CA ALA A 102 -9.58 -2.63 -13.82
C ALA A 102 -10.87 -1.81 -13.74
N ASP A 103 -11.94 -2.49 -13.32
CA ASP A 103 -13.19 -1.87 -12.90
C ASP A 103 -13.03 -1.40 -11.44
N LEU A 104 -13.11 -0.09 -11.23
CA LEU A 104 -12.91 0.51 -9.92
C LEU A 104 -14.21 1.08 -9.36
N ILE A 105 -14.49 0.71 -8.12
CA ILE A 105 -15.64 1.20 -7.34
C ILE A 105 -15.09 1.98 -6.14
N ASN A 106 -15.43 3.27 -6.06
CA ASN A 106 -15.16 4.08 -4.88
C ASN A 106 -16.35 4.01 -3.94
N VAL A 107 -16.13 3.56 -2.72
CA VAL A 107 -17.16 3.52 -1.66
C VAL A 107 -16.86 4.60 -0.65
N ALA A 108 -17.76 5.59 -0.54
CA ALA A 108 -17.71 6.62 0.48
C ALA A 108 -18.42 6.08 1.74
N LEU A 109 -17.64 5.60 2.71
CA LEU A 109 -18.18 4.97 3.90
C LEU A 109 -18.45 5.94 5.06
N LYS A 110 -18.05 7.22 4.92
CA LYS A 110 -18.33 8.25 5.93
C LYS A 110 -19.82 8.55 6.11
N ASP A 111 -20.58 8.51 5.02
CA ASP A 111 -21.99 8.93 4.99
C ASP A 111 -22.97 7.75 4.75
N SER A 112 -22.47 6.52 4.78
CA SER A 112 -23.24 5.32 4.42
C SER A 112 -23.75 4.58 5.66
N SER A 113 -24.11 3.32 5.50
CA SER A 113 -24.76 2.40 6.43
C SER A 113 -24.15 2.33 7.85
N ILE A 114 -22.87 2.67 8.03
CA ILE A 114 -22.22 2.70 9.36
C ILE A 114 -22.92 3.70 10.30
N ASN A 115 -23.39 4.84 9.77
CA ASN A 115 -24.21 5.79 10.53
C ASN A 115 -25.62 5.28 10.86
N LYS A 116 -26.02 4.13 10.28
CA LYS A 116 -27.32 3.47 10.49
C LYS A 116 -27.23 2.24 11.41
N GLY A 117 -26.08 2.03 12.09
CA GLY A 117 -25.88 0.92 13.02
C GLY A 117 -25.31 -0.36 12.40
N GLU A 118 -24.92 -0.36 11.13
CA GLU A 118 -24.18 -1.48 10.54
C GLU A 118 -22.77 -1.60 11.14
N THR A 119 -22.38 -2.84 11.42
CA THR A 119 -21.01 -3.12 11.88
C THR A 119 -20.03 -3.18 10.70
N LEU A 120 -18.73 -3.01 10.97
CA LEU A 120 -17.69 -3.24 9.97
C LEU A 120 -17.78 -4.64 9.35
N LEU A 121 -18.18 -5.63 10.16
CA LEU A 121 -18.34 -7.02 9.70
C LEU A 121 -19.45 -7.14 8.67
N ASP A 122 -20.60 -6.52 8.91
CA ASP A 122 -21.74 -6.56 7.98
C ASP A 122 -21.40 -5.90 6.66
N THR A 123 -20.77 -4.72 6.72
CA THR A 123 -20.30 -4.00 5.53
C THR A 123 -19.28 -4.83 4.73
N MET A 124 -18.31 -5.47 5.40
CA MET A 124 -17.31 -6.28 4.72
C MET A 124 -17.89 -7.58 4.17
N THR A 125 -18.87 -8.19 4.82
CA THR A 125 -19.57 -9.37 4.33
C THR A 125 -20.36 -9.03 3.06
N THR A 126 -21.05 -7.89 3.06
CA THR A 126 -21.79 -7.39 1.89
C THR A 126 -20.84 -7.12 0.71
N ILE A 127 -19.71 -6.44 0.94
CA ILE A 127 -18.72 -6.18 -0.11
C ILE A 127 -18.10 -7.49 -0.61
N ASN A 128 -17.80 -8.44 0.28
CA ASN A 128 -17.21 -9.72 -0.09
C ASN A 128 -18.16 -10.57 -0.96
N SER A 129 -19.49 -10.46 -0.77
CA SER A 129 -20.50 -11.14 -1.60
C SER A 129 -20.50 -10.65 -3.05
N MET A 130 -20.00 -9.42 -3.30
CA MET A 130 -19.81 -8.87 -4.65
C MET A 130 -18.54 -9.40 -5.34
N SER A 131 -17.81 -10.31 -4.69
CA SER A 131 -16.61 -11.00 -5.22
C SER A 131 -15.52 -10.06 -5.75
N PRO A 132 -15.08 -9.05 -4.98
CA PRO A 132 -13.99 -8.18 -5.41
C PRO A 132 -12.67 -8.94 -5.51
N ASP A 133 -11.78 -8.53 -6.42
CA ASP A 133 -10.42 -9.04 -6.49
C ASP A 133 -9.49 -8.33 -5.49
N VAL A 134 -9.68 -7.02 -5.29
CA VAL A 134 -8.84 -6.21 -4.39
C VAL A 134 -9.67 -5.21 -3.62
N LEU A 135 -9.36 -5.09 -2.33
CA LEU A 135 -9.84 -4.02 -1.46
C LEU A 135 -8.67 -3.10 -1.10
N ILE A 136 -8.80 -1.82 -1.37
CA ILE A 136 -7.86 -0.77 -0.96
C ILE A 136 -8.48 -0.08 0.23
N VAL A 137 -7.90 -0.27 1.41
CA VAL A 137 -8.50 0.15 2.68
C VAL A 137 -7.71 1.29 3.29
N ARG A 138 -8.42 2.35 3.67
CA ARG A 138 -7.90 3.44 4.50
C ARG A 138 -8.86 3.72 5.65
N HIS A 139 -8.35 3.66 6.89
CA HIS A 139 -9.17 3.75 8.10
C HIS A 139 -8.48 4.60 9.18
N PRO A 140 -9.24 5.36 10.01
CA PRO A 140 -8.67 6.09 11.14
C PRO A 140 -8.20 5.18 12.29
N GLU A 141 -8.77 3.98 12.44
CA GLU A 141 -8.39 3.01 13.47
C GLU A 141 -7.25 2.11 13.00
N GLU A 142 -6.29 1.87 13.89
CA GLU A 142 -5.14 1.00 13.66
C GLU A 142 -5.54 -0.48 13.53
N GLY A 143 -4.89 -1.21 12.63
CA GLY A 143 -5.06 -2.65 12.46
C GLY A 143 -6.33 -3.09 11.71
N ILE A 144 -7.19 -2.15 11.28
CA ILE A 144 -8.43 -2.49 10.54
C ILE A 144 -8.14 -3.23 9.24
N SER A 145 -7.12 -2.84 8.49
CA SER A 145 -6.75 -3.55 7.26
C SER A 145 -6.42 -5.02 7.52
N ASN A 146 -5.81 -5.34 8.67
CA ASN A 146 -5.53 -6.71 9.07
C ASN A 146 -6.80 -7.44 9.55
N LYS A 147 -7.75 -6.77 10.21
CA LYS A 147 -9.04 -7.35 10.57
C LYS A 147 -9.83 -7.71 9.30
N ILE A 148 -9.93 -6.79 8.35
CA ILE A 148 -10.62 -6.99 7.07
C ILE A 148 -10.02 -8.15 6.28
N SER A 149 -8.69 -8.27 6.23
CA SER A 149 -8.02 -9.35 5.50
C SER A 149 -8.35 -10.76 5.97
N LYS A 150 -8.88 -10.91 7.18
CA LYS A 150 -9.33 -12.20 7.74
C LYS A 150 -10.79 -12.53 7.41
N ILE A 151 -11.57 -11.53 6.99
CA ILE A 151 -13.01 -11.65 6.73
C ILE A 151 -13.26 -11.87 5.24
N VAL A 152 -12.46 -11.24 4.37
CA VAL A 152 -12.72 -11.21 2.93
C VAL A 152 -11.82 -12.18 2.16
N ASN A 153 -12.32 -12.64 1.00
CA ASN A 153 -11.54 -13.45 0.06
C ASN A 153 -10.62 -12.61 -0.84
N ALA A 154 -10.94 -11.33 -0.96
CA ALA A 154 -10.17 -10.37 -1.75
C ALA A 154 -8.79 -10.11 -1.19
N SER A 155 -7.91 -9.66 -2.03
CA SER A 155 -6.63 -9.11 -1.64
C SER A 155 -6.79 -7.75 -0.96
N VAL A 156 -6.15 -7.53 0.19
CA VAL A 156 -6.23 -6.26 0.93
C VAL A 156 -4.94 -5.48 0.82
N ILE A 157 -5.05 -4.21 0.43
CA ILE A 157 -3.96 -3.23 0.40
C ILE A 157 -4.26 -2.14 1.44
N ASN A 158 -3.36 -1.99 2.41
CA ASN A 158 -3.42 -0.92 3.39
C ASN A 158 -2.99 0.42 2.74
N ALA A 159 -3.95 1.35 2.62
CA ALA A 159 -3.74 2.71 2.13
C ALA A 159 -3.58 3.74 3.27
N GLY A 160 -3.32 3.26 4.47
CA GLY A 160 -3.11 3.99 5.72
C GLY A 160 -4.15 3.66 6.78
N ASP A 161 -3.70 3.21 7.95
CA ASP A 161 -4.53 2.91 9.10
C ASP A 161 -4.01 3.62 10.36
N GLY A 162 -4.83 4.47 10.95
CA GLY A 162 -4.50 5.24 12.15
C GLY A 162 -3.14 5.93 12.08
N SER A 163 -2.35 5.85 13.14
CA SER A 163 -0.93 6.23 13.20
C SER A 163 0.02 5.04 12.95
N HIS A 164 -0.52 3.88 12.53
CA HIS A 164 0.21 2.62 12.50
C HIS A 164 1.01 2.42 11.20
N GLU A 165 0.35 2.28 10.03
CA GLU A 165 1.02 1.84 8.81
C GLU A 165 0.51 2.54 7.53
N HIS A 166 1.43 2.75 6.60
CA HIS A 166 1.14 3.17 5.22
C HIS A 166 2.18 2.58 4.26
N PRO A 167 2.20 1.27 4.04
CA PRO A 167 3.27 0.57 3.32
C PRO A 167 3.48 1.09 1.90
N THR A 168 2.41 1.43 1.19
CA THR A 168 2.53 1.95 -0.18
C THR A 168 3.17 3.33 -0.24
N GLN A 169 3.06 4.15 0.82
CA GLN A 169 3.76 5.43 0.90
C GLN A 169 5.26 5.21 1.14
N ALA A 170 5.63 4.31 2.07
CA ALA A 170 7.03 4.02 2.33
C ALA A 170 7.75 3.41 1.11
N LEU A 171 7.08 2.55 0.35
CA LEU A 171 7.60 2.03 -0.93
C LEU A 171 7.81 3.15 -1.96
N LEU A 172 6.91 4.14 -2.00
CA LEU A 172 7.04 5.32 -2.85
C LEU A 172 8.24 6.17 -2.47
N ASP A 173 8.42 6.43 -1.17
CA ASP A 173 9.53 7.22 -0.65
C ASP A 173 10.86 6.51 -0.91
N ALA A 174 10.92 5.18 -0.70
CA ALA A 174 12.06 4.36 -1.05
C ALA A 174 12.38 4.43 -2.55
N LEU A 175 11.38 4.38 -3.44
CA LEU A 175 11.61 4.55 -4.88
C LEU A 175 12.20 5.91 -5.22
N THR A 176 11.71 6.96 -4.56
CA THR A 176 12.20 8.33 -4.74
C THR A 176 13.67 8.45 -4.33
N ILE A 177 14.03 7.88 -3.18
CA ILE A 177 15.42 7.82 -2.68
C ILE A 177 16.30 7.03 -3.64
N LYS A 178 15.86 5.84 -4.07
CA LYS A 178 16.60 5.03 -5.04
C LYS A 178 16.87 5.79 -6.34
N LYS A 179 15.89 6.51 -6.85
CA LYS A 179 16.05 7.33 -8.08
C LYS A 179 17.02 8.48 -7.91
N LYS A 180 17.09 9.07 -6.73
CA LYS A 180 17.99 10.22 -6.46
C LYS A 180 19.43 9.78 -6.18
N PHE A 181 19.60 8.71 -5.39
CA PHE A 181 20.90 8.31 -4.86
C PHE A 181 21.44 6.99 -5.45
N GLY A 182 20.65 6.22 -6.17
CA GLY A 182 21.03 4.95 -6.82
C GLY A 182 21.21 3.76 -5.85
N LYS A 183 21.36 4.02 -4.56
CA LYS A 183 21.64 3.02 -3.52
C LYS A 183 20.90 3.35 -2.22
N PHE A 184 20.85 2.38 -1.29
CA PHE A 184 20.33 2.57 0.06
C PHE A 184 21.43 2.40 1.12
N LYS A 185 22.23 1.33 0.98
CA LYS A 185 23.28 1.00 1.97
C LYS A 185 24.21 2.18 2.21
N GLY A 186 24.34 2.55 3.49
CA GLY A 186 25.20 3.67 3.94
C GLY A 186 24.58 5.06 3.81
N LEU A 187 23.33 5.18 3.33
CA LEU A 187 22.60 6.45 3.42
C LEU A 187 22.20 6.74 4.87
N LYS A 188 22.43 7.96 5.29
CA LYS A 188 21.92 8.50 6.57
C LYS A 188 20.66 9.33 6.26
N ILE A 189 19.54 8.97 6.87
CA ILE A 189 18.25 9.60 6.61
C ILE A 189 17.72 10.16 7.92
N ALA A 190 17.34 11.44 7.93
CA ALA A 190 16.68 12.08 9.05
C ALA A 190 15.18 12.20 8.76
N ILE A 191 14.34 11.72 9.70
CA ILE A 191 12.88 11.90 9.69
C ILE A 191 12.55 12.90 10.77
N CYS A 192 12.06 14.08 10.37
CA CYS A 192 11.84 15.21 11.27
C CYS A 192 10.35 15.48 11.48
N GLY A 193 9.95 15.74 12.73
CA GLY A 193 8.61 16.18 13.08
C GLY A 193 7.91 15.30 14.12
N ASP A 194 6.60 15.12 13.95
CA ASP A 194 5.78 14.26 14.81
C ASP A 194 5.93 12.78 14.40
N ILE A 195 6.83 12.08 15.06
CA ILE A 195 7.09 10.67 14.79
C ILE A 195 6.02 9.78 15.43
N LYS A 196 5.51 10.19 16.58
CA LYS A 196 4.59 9.40 17.39
C LYS A 196 3.26 9.13 16.68
N HIS A 197 2.72 10.14 16.00
CA HIS A 197 1.41 10.05 15.34
C HIS A 197 1.52 9.90 13.81
N SER A 198 2.74 9.71 13.29
CA SER A 198 2.98 9.58 11.86
C SER A 198 3.12 8.14 11.41
N ARG A 199 2.06 7.57 10.83
CA ARG A 199 2.12 6.28 10.12
C ARG A 199 3.16 6.24 9.00
N VAL A 200 3.42 7.39 8.36
CA VAL A 200 4.42 7.49 7.29
C VAL A 200 5.84 7.38 7.85
N ALA A 201 6.12 8.04 8.99
CA ALA A 201 7.41 7.91 9.65
C ALA A 201 7.68 6.46 10.04
N ARG A 202 6.71 5.79 10.67
CA ARG A 202 6.83 4.37 11.08
C ARG A 202 7.12 3.46 9.90
N SER A 203 6.30 3.51 8.85
CA SER A 203 6.50 2.66 7.68
C SER A 203 7.81 2.97 6.93
N ASN A 204 8.27 4.23 6.91
CA ASN A 204 9.55 4.59 6.33
C ASN A 204 10.73 4.04 7.15
N ILE A 205 10.66 4.11 8.48
CA ILE A 205 11.68 3.51 9.35
C ILE A 205 11.85 2.03 9.00
N GLU A 206 10.76 1.26 8.97
CA GLU A 206 10.79 -0.18 8.67
C GLU A 206 11.37 -0.49 7.27
N ILE A 207 10.87 0.17 6.23
CA ILE A 207 11.31 -0.09 4.85
C ILE A 207 12.77 0.32 4.64
N LEU A 208 13.15 1.51 5.09
CA LEU A 208 14.48 2.05 4.82
C LEU A 208 15.56 1.38 5.67
N SER A 209 15.26 0.99 6.92
CA SER A 209 16.16 0.16 7.73
C SER A 209 16.36 -1.22 7.12
N THR A 210 15.30 -1.86 6.63
CA THR A 210 15.38 -3.16 5.91
C THR A 210 16.25 -3.05 4.65
N LEU A 211 16.27 -1.90 3.98
CA LEU A 211 17.12 -1.63 2.82
C LEU A 211 18.58 -1.28 3.19
N GLY A 212 18.88 -1.09 4.48
CA GLY A 212 20.23 -0.83 4.98
C GLY A 212 20.60 0.66 5.09
N CYS A 213 19.60 1.54 5.20
CA CYS A 213 19.79 2.93 5.59
C CYS A 213 20.02 3.05 7.10
N SER A 214 20.78 4.06 7.54
CA SER A 214 20.82 4.51 8.93
C SER A 214 19.77 5.60 9.13
N ILE A 215 18.83 5.35 10.04
CA ILE A 215 17.71 6.26 10.28
C ILE A 215 17.93 7.03 11.57
N ASN A 216 17.75 8.36 11.52
CA ASN A 216 17.68 9.22 12.68
C ASN A 216 16.31 9.88 12.74
N VAL A 217 15.72 9.97 13.91
CA VAL A 217 14.47 10.69 14.12
C VAL A 217 14.76 11.98 14.90
N ILE A 218 14.14 13.08 14.49
CA ILE A 218 14.33 14.41 15.06
C ILE A 218 12.97 15.02 15.35
N GLY A 219 12.72 15.39 16.59
CA GLY A 219 11.46 16.04 16.99
C GLY A 219 11.43 16.36 18.47
N PRO A 220 10.39 17.06 18.95
CA PRO A 220 10.16 17.28 20.37
C PRO A 220 10.03 15.94 21.10
N LYS A 221 10.57 15.84 22.33
CA LYS A 221 10.52 14.60 23.15
C LYS A 221 9.11 14.02 23.30
N SER A 222 8.09 14.88 23.42
CA SER A 222 6.69 14.50 23.52
C SER A 222 6.13 13.83 22.27
N LEU A 223 6.72 14.08 21.10
CA LEU A 223 6.32 13.58 19.79
C LEU A 223 7.21 12.44 19.27
N ILE A 224 8.14 11.95 20.08
CA ILE A 224 8.94 10.76 19.79
C ILE A 224 8.42 9.61 20.68
N PRO A 225 8.09 8.43 20.12
CA PRO A 225 7.71 7.27 20.90
C PRO A 225 8.82 6.86 21.89
N LYS A 226 8.46 6.47 23.11
CA LYS A 226 9.45 6.06 24.14
C LYS A 226 10.27 4.84 23.73
N ASP A 227 9.71 3.98 22.89
CA ASP A 227 10.28 2.73 22.42
C ASP A 227 10.80 2.79 20.97
N ILE A 228 11.04 4.00 20.46
CA ILE A 228 11.47 4.23 19.07
C ILE A 228 12.75 3.46 18.70
N GLN A 229 13.64 3.25 19.68
CA GLN A 229 14.89 2.49 19.49
C GLN A 229 14.63 1.03 19.07
N LYS A 230 13.48 0.45 19.48
CA LYS A 230 13.10 -0.92 19.05
C LYS A 230 12.81 -1.01 17.58
N MET A 231 12.61 0.11 16.89
CA MET A 231 12.39 0.19 15.46
C MET A 231 13.71 0.30 14.66
N GLY A 232 14.87 0.27 15.32
CA GLY A 232 16.16 0.31 14.64
C GLY A 232 16.64 1.71 14.24
N VAL A 233 16.27 2.73 15.04
CA VAL A 233 16.70 4.14 14.89
C VAL A 233 17.60 4.56 16.04
#